data_c2e622eb8e754f4690138d0fb914489f
#
_entry.id   c2e622eb8e754f4690138d0fb914489f
#
_cell.length_a   1.000
_cell.length_b   1.000
_cell.length_c   1.000
_cell.angle_alpha   90.00
_cell.angle_beta   90.00
_cell.angle_gamma   90.00
#
_symmetry.space_group_name_H-M   'P 1'
#
loop_
_entity.id
_entity.type
_entity.pdbx_description
1 polymer ?
#
loop_
_entity_poly.entity_id
_entity_poly.type
_entity_poly.pdbx_seq_one_letter_code
_entity_poly.pdbx_strand_id
1 'polypeptide(L)'
;MRPRTRTIAALFWLFLASAADAQTLLVGVAAPLSGPSAILGKQIEAGTGLAAEANGIELKTVDDSCTADGGAAAARKFAAAKVNIVVGFLCTEAIEAAMPILKDAGIPVITVGVRTESLTDRRAKTGWPVYRLGPRGDDERNTVASALTHLWQNELFAIIDDGTIYGREIAETLRAAAEQAALKPVFVDTFRPQLDNQIGMIGRLKKAGATHVFAGGDGGDIAIMGRDAAQLQAGIVFAGGENLRTPPGDVPYAVGTLMIAPPEWADVADPKVLAAFDARKIVPDGYALPAYAAVEIAKAASSLSESSGKPLAEALTGQDFTTAIGPIRFDAKGDLSQSPYRVFRFDGTRFAPLESN
;
A
#
# COMPACT_ATOMS: atom_id res chain seq x y z
N MET A 1 -83.76 28.88 28.56
CA MET A 1 -82.48 28.25 28.84
C MET A 1 -82.11 27.36 27.66
N ARG A 2 -81.06 27.75 26.88
CA ARG A 2 -80.55 26.96 25.76
C ARG A 2 -79.14 26.52 26.06
N PRO A 3 -78.72 25.26 25.93
CA PRO A 3 -77.35 24.85 26.13
C PRO A 3 -76.51 25.18 24.91
N ARG A 4 -75.34 25.76 25.15
CA ARG A 4 -74.32 26.04 24.16
C ARG A 4 -73.41 24.77 23.98
N THR A 5 -73.47 24.13 22.85
CA THR A 5 -72.55 23.10 22.38
C THR A 5 -71.20 23.71 22.00
N ARG A 6 -70.15 23.33 22.68
CA ARG A 6 -68.76 23.65 22.35
C ARG A 6 -68.19 22.57 21.42
N THR A 7 -67.95 22.92 20.16
CA THR A 7 -67.30 22.08 19.17
C THR A 7 -65.80 22.17 19.43
N ILE A 8 -65.14 21.06 19.82
CA ILE A 8 -63.69 20.95 19.95
C ILE A 8 -63.17 20.50 18.58
N ALA A 9 -62.45 21.41 17.88
CA ALA A 9 -61.73 21.09 16.65
C ALA A 9 -60.38 20.45 17.04
N ALA A 10 -60.23 19.14 16.82
CA ALA A 10 -58.98 18.43 16.95
C ALA A 10 -58.14 18.67 15.70
N LEU A 11 -57.05 19.45 15.84
CA LEU A 11 -56.00 19.59 14.82
C LEU A 11 -55.16 18.32 14.80
N PHE A 12 -55.34 17.48 13.80
CA PHE A 12 -54.49 16.36 13.49
C PHE A 12 -53.22 16.86 12.77
N TRP A 13 -52.08 16.96 13.48
CA TRP A 13 -50.80 17.20 12.85
C TRP A 13 -50.33 15.89 12.20
N LEU A 14 -50.42 15.80 10.86
CA LEU A 14 -49.71 14.78 10.10
C LEU A 14 -48.21 15.08 10.15
N PHE A 15 -47.50 14.31 10.95
CA PHE A 15 -46.04 14.18 10.78
C PHE A 15 -45.77 13.40 9.49
N LEU A 16 -45.46 14.12 8.41
CA LEU A 16 -44.78 13.49 7.27
C LEU A 16 -43.37 13.11 7.76
N ALA A 17 -43.19 11.86 8.15
CA ALA A 17 -41.87 11.26 8.23
C ALA A 17 -41.31 11.24 6.80
N SER A 18 -40.45 12.19 6.46
CA SER A 18 -39.59 12.07 5.30
C SER A 18 -38.78 10.82 5.50
N ALA A 19 -39.11 9.73 4.80
CA ALA A 19 -38.19 8.62 4.60
C ALA A 19 -36.95 9.25 3.93
N ALA A 20 -35.88 9.42 4.68
CA ALA A 20 -34.60 9.69 4.09
C ALA A 20 -34.32 8.47 3.20
N ASP A 21 -34.45 8.63 1.89
CA ASP A 21 -33.92 7.64 0.94
C ASP A 21 -32.43 7.45 1.34
N ALA A 22 -32.11 6.31 1.89
CA ALA A 22 -30.73 5.93 2.13
C ALA A 22 -30.08 5.92 0.74
N GLN A 23 -29.34 6.96 0.44
CA GLN A 23 -28.69 7.11 -0.85
C GLN A 23 -27.72 5.95 -1.01
N THR A 24 -28.04 5.04 -1.94
CA THR A 24 -27.21 3.86 -2.21
C THR A 24 -25.80 4.34 -2.54
N LEU A 25 -24.80 3.85 -1.79
CA LEU A 25 -23.41 4.21 -2.03
C LEU A 25 -22.98 3.77 -3.43
N LEU A 26 -22.65 4.74 -4.28
CA LEU A 26 -22.09 4.51 -5.61
C LEU A 26 -20.59 4.77 -5.60
N VAL A 27 -19.78 3.72 -5.80
CA VAL A 27 -18.33 3.77 -5.81
C VAL A 27 -17.81 3.79 -7.24
N GLY A 28 -17.02 4.81 -7.59
CA GLY A 28 -16.24 4.82 -8.82
C GLY A 28 -15.02 3.91 -8.71
N VAL A 29 -14.73 3.14 -9.73
CA VAL A 29 -13.51 2.31 -9.82
C VAL A 29 -12.68 2.78 -11.00
N ALA A 30 -11.51 3.36 -10.72
CA ALA A 30 -10.53 3.76 -11.73
C ALA A 30 -9.43 2.69 -11.80
N ALA A 31 -9.27 2.06 -12.95
CA ALA A 31 -8.28 1.02 -13.14
C ALA A 31 -7.81 1.01 -14.60
N PRO A 32 -6.54 0.68 -14.89
CA PRO A 32 -6.07 0.48 -16.25
C PRO A 32 -6.57 -0.86 -16.78
N LEU A 33 -7.70 -0.86 -17.49
CA LEU A 33 -8.27 -2.08 -18.06
C LEU A 33 -7.78 -2.38 -19.48
N SER A 34 -7.01 -1.45 -20.05
CA SER A 34 -6.35 -1.57 -21.36
C SER A 34 -4.85 -1.27 -21.24
N GLY A 35 -4.08 -1.62 -22.28
CA GLY A 35 -2.65 -1.37 -22.35
C GLY A 35 -1.79 -2.32 -21.49
N PRO A 36 -0.51 -1.98 -21.27
CA PRO A 36 0.46 -2.86 -20.59
C PRO A 36 0.10 -3.19 -19.15
N SER A 37 -0.60 -2.30 -18.45
CA SER A 37 -0.99 -2.46 -17.06
C SER A 37 -2.34 -3.16 -16.86
N ALA A 38 -2.97 -3.66 -17.94
CA ALA A 38 -4.33 -4.22 -17.88
C ALA A 38 -4.47 -5.40 -16.92
N ILE A 39 -3.42 -6.21 -16.75
CA ILE A 39 -3.44 -7.33 -15.79
C ILE A 39 -3.62 -6.83 -14.35
N LEU A 40 -2.95 -5.73 -13.99
CA LEU A 40 -3.06 -5.11 -12.67
C LEU A 40 -4.43 -4.43 -12.48
N GLY A 41 -4.94 -3.80 -13.54
CA GLY A 41 -6.29 -3.23 -13.51
C GLY A 41 -7.39 -4.27 -13.30
N LYS A 42 -7.22 -5.47 -13.87
CA LYS A 42 -8.15 -6.60 -13.63
C LYS A 42 -8.12 -7.10 -12.19
N GLN A 43 -6.98 -7.03 -11.51
CA GLN A 43 -6.91 -7.34 -10.07
C GLN A 43 -7.75 -6.34 -9.25
N ILE A 44 -7.68 -5.04 -9.57
CA ILE A 44 -8.53 -4.01 -8.94
C ILE A 44 -10.01 -4.30 -9.22
N GLU A 45 -10.37 -4.55 -10.48
CA GLU A 45 -11.75 -4.85 -10.89
C GLU A 45 -12.30 -6.07 -10.14
N ALA A 46 -11.51 -7.14 -10.05
CA ALA A 46 -11.89 -8.37 -9.34
C ALA A 46 -12.09 -8.14 -7.83
N GLY A 47 -11.16 -7.45 -7.17
CA GLY A 47 -11.25 -7.15 -5.75
C GLY A 47 -12.42 -6.23 -5.41
N THR A 48 -12.59 -5.14 -6.15
CA THR A 48 -13.71 -4.21 -5.94
C THR A 48 -15.05 -4.85 -6.24
N GLY A 49 -15.15 -5.67 -7.30
CA GLY A 49 -16.37 -6.38 -7.67
C GLY A 49 -16.81 -7.36 -6.58
N LEU A 50 -15.88 -8.14 -6.03
CA LEU A 50 -16.18 -9.09 -4.96
C LEU A 50 -16.61 -8.36 -3.67
N ALA A 51 -15.93 -7.26 -3.31
CA ALA A 51 -16.30 -6.46 -2.15
C ALA A 51 -17.67 -5.80 -2.31
N ALA A 52 -17.97 -5.30 -3.50
CA ALA A 52 -19.26 -4.66 -3.80
C ALA A 52 -20.42 -5.66 -3.71
N GLU A 53 -20.23 -6.88 -4.24
CA GLU A 53 -21.21 -7.95 -4.11
C GLU A 53 -21.46 -8.33 -2.65
N ALA A 54 -20.41 -8.51 -1.87
CA ALA A 54 -20.49 -8.86 -0.45
C ALA A 54 -21.17 -7.77 0.40
N ASN A 55 -21.12 -6.51 -0.03
CA ASN A 55 -21.59 -5.36 0.73
C ASN A 55 -22.84 -4.67 0.15
N GLY A 56 -23.37 -5.13 -0.99
CA GLY A 56 -24.52 -4.53 -1.64
C GLY A 56 -24.24 -3.11 -2.17
N ILE A 57 -23.04 -2.87 -2.72
CA ILE A 57 -22.58 -1.57 -3.21
C ILE A 57 -22.65 -1.54 -4.73
N GLU A 58 -23.07 -0.42 -5.29
CA GLU A 58 -23.06 -0.19 -6.73
C GLU A 58 -21.70 0.34 -7.18
N LEU A 59 -21.16 -0.22 -8.27
CA LEU A 59 -19.89 0.21 -8.86
C LEU A 59 -20.07 0.89 -10.21
N LYS A 60 -19.25 1.92 -10.44
CA LYS A 60 -19.04 2.54 -11.75
C LYS A 60 -17.58 2.36 -12.14
N THR A 61 -17.25 1.30 -12.89
CA THR A 61 -15.89 1.04 -13.35
C THR A 61 -15.57 1.83 -14.62
N VAL A 62 -14.40 2.44 -14.69
CA VAL A 62 -13.87 3.19 -15.84
C VAL A 62 -12.40 2.89 -16.05
N ASP A 63 -12.03 2.58 -17.29
CA ASP A 63 -10.65 2.44 -17.71
C ASP A 63 -9.96 3.82 -17.73
N ASP A 64 -8.87 3.95 -16.97
CA ASP A 64 -7.99 5.12 -16.94
C ASP A 64 -6.76 4.95 -17.84
N SER A 65 -6.56 3.77 -18.41
CA SER A 65 -5.49 3.40 -19.34
C SER A 65 -4.07 3.77 -18.86
N CYS A 66 -3.88 4.05 -17.57
CA CYS A 66 -2.62 4.56 -17.00
C CYS A 66 -2.09 5.82 -17.72
N THR A 67 -2.96 6.69 -18.21
CA THR A 67 -2.58 7.93 -18.91
C THR A 67 -3.25 9.15 -18.30
N ALA A 68 -2.64 10.32 -18.49
CA ALA A 68 -3.25 11.58 -18.04
C ALA A 68 -4.63 11.82 -18.68
N ASP A 69 -4.76 11.59 -19.98
CA ASP A 69 -6.03 11.75 -20.71
C ASP A 69 -7.10 10.75 -20.23
N GLY A 70 -6.70 9.49 -20.00
CA GLY A 70 -7.57 8.44 -19.46
C GLY A 70 -8.06 8.78 -18.06
N GLY A 71 -7.16 9.20 -17.17
CA GLY A 71 -7.49 9.64 -15.82
C GLY A 71 -8.46 10.82 -15.79
N ALA A 72 -8.19 11.87 -16.60
CA ALA A 72 -9.11 13.02 -16.71
C ALA A 72 -10.47 12.62 -17.31
N ALA A 73 -10.50 11.71 -18.29
CA ALA A 73 -11.75 11.21 -18.87
C ALA A 73 -12.54 10.37 -17.85
N ALA A 74 -11.88 9.53 -17.07
CA ALA A 74 -12.49 8.75 -15.99
C ALA A 74 -13.12 9.68 -14.94
N ALA A 75 -12.37 10.71 -14.49
CA ALA A 75 -12.85 11.68 -13.52
C ALA A 75 -14.13 12.41 -13.99
N ARG A 76 -14.18 12.84 -15.24
CA ARG A 76 -15.40 13.44 -15.82
C ARG A 76 -16.59 12.50 -15.81
N LYS A 77 -16.38 11.21 -16.11
CA LYS A 77 -17.45 10.18 -16.06
C LYS A 77 -17.93 9.95 -14.62
N PHE A 78 -17.03 9.95 -13.64
CA PHE A 78 -17.37 9.82 -12.23
C PHE A 78 -18.16 11.02 -11.72
N ALA A 79 -17.72 12.23 -12.04
CA ALA A 79 -18.42 13.47 -11.68
C ALA A 79 -19.83 13.51 -12.30
N ALA A 80 -19.97 13.15 -13.60
CA ALA A 80 -21.27 13.09 -14.27
C ALA A 80 -22.21 12.03 -13.66
N ALA A 81 -21.67 10.89 -13.22
CA ALA A 81 -22.42 9.83 -12.55
C ALA A 81 -22.70 10.14 -11.07
N LYS A 82 -22.11 11.22 -10.51
CA LYS A 82 -22.22 11.61 -9.10
C LYS A 82 -21.81 10.49 -8.14
N VAL A 83 -20.70 9.81 -8.44
CA VAL A 83 -20.18 8.81 -7.51
C VAL A 83 -19.81 9.47 -6.18
N ASN A 84 -19.97 8.74 -5.07
CA ASN A 84 -19.67 9.28 -3.74
C ASN A 84 -18.17 9.31 -3.43
N ILE A 85 -17.45 8.33 -3.96
CA ILE A 85 -15.99 8.12 -3.75
C ILE A 85 -15.44 7.36 -4.95
N VAL A 86 -14.15 7.57 -5.25
CA VAL A 86 -13.42 6.77 -6.24
C VAL A 86 -12.37 5.92 -5.53
N VAL A 87 -12.27 4.65 -5.92
CA VAL A 87 -11.20 3.74 -5.49
C VAL A 87 -10.39 3.28 -6.70
N GLY A 88 -9.13 2.90 -6.48
CA GLY A 88 -8.27 2.38 -7.54
C GLY A 88 -7.09 3.27 -7.85
N PHE A 89 -6.87 3.59 -9.13
CA PHE A 89 -5.69 4.24 -9.68
C PHE A 89 -4.37 3.55 -9.33
N LEU A 90 -3.58 3.26 -10.35
CA LEU A 90 -2.22 2.71 -10.23
C LEU A 90 -1.14 3.67 -10.72
N CYS A 91 -1.49 4.60 -11.60
CA CYS A 91 -0.54 5.41 -12.33
C CYS A 91 -0.62 6.88 -11.91
N THR A 92 0.54 7.46 -11.64
CA THR A 92 0.67 8.84 -11.17
C THR A 92 0.05 9.82 -12.15
N GLU A 93 0.30 9.67 -13.45
CA GLU A 93 -0.22 10.56 -14.49
C GLU A 93 -1.75 10.54 -14.55
N ALA A 94 -2.36 9.36 -14.38
CA ALA A 94 -3.81 9.21 -14.40
C ALA A 94 -4.46 9.91 -13.20
N ILE A 95 -3.98 9.63 -11.98
CA ILE A 95 -4.56 10.24 -10.78
C ILE A 95 -4.30 11.75 -10.70
N GLU A 96 -3.09 12.22 -11.05
CA GLU A 96 -2.79 13.66 -11.03
C GLU A 96 -3.67 14.46 -12.00
N ALA A 97 -3.99 13.90 -13.17
CA ALA A 97 -4.93 14.51 -14.12
C ALA A 97 -6.40 14.41 -13.67
N ALA A 98 -6.76 13.38 -12.91
CA ALA A 98 -8.11 13.19 -12.38
C ALA A 98 -8.42 14.10 -11.19
N MET A 99 -7.45 14.32 -10.29
CA MET A 99 -7.67 14.96 -8.99
C MET A 99 -8.27 16.36 -9.04
N PRO A 100 -7.89 17.27 -9.95
CA PRO A 100 -8.54 18.58 -10.04
C PRO A 100 -10.05 18.47 -10.28
N ILE A 101 -10.46 17.57 -11.19
CA ILE A 101 -11.85 17.35 -11.57
C ILE A 101 -12.64 16.72 -10.41
N LEU A 102 -12.08 15.70 -9.76
CA LEU A 102 -12.71 15.01 -8.63
C LEU A 102 -12.83 15.93 -7.40
N LYS A 103 -11.79 16.73 -7.13
CA LYS A 103 -11.82 17.75 -6.07
C LYS A 103 -12.95 18.76 -6.28
N ASP A 104 -13.07 19.31 -7.49
CA ASP A 104 -14.11 20.30 -7.82
C ASP A 104 -15.51 19.69 -7.71
N ALA A 105 -15.65 18.38 -7.94
CA ALA A 105 -16.88 17.62 -7.73
C ALA A 105 -17.10 17.18 -6.27
N GLY A 106 -16.16 17.44 -5.34
CA GLY A 106 -16.24 17.01 -3.95
C GLY A 106 -16.06 15.50 -3.73
N ILE A 107 -15.47 14.79 -4.69
CA ILE A 107 -15.32 13.32 -4.68
C ILE A 107 -13.93 12.94 -4.14
N PRO A 108 -13.85 12.30 -2.96
CA PRO A 108 -12.59 11.78 -2.44
C PRO A 108 -12.12 10.53 -3.21
N VAL A 109 -10.82 10.24 -3.10
CA VAL A 109 -10.18 9.12 -3.79
C VAL A 109 -9.39 8.26 -2.79
N ILE A 110 -9.54 6.94 -2.87
CA ILE A 110 -8.63 5.98 -2.23
C ILE A 110 -7.81 5.31 -3.33
N THR A 111 -6.52 5.67 -3.43
CA THR A 111 -5.63 4.99 -4.37
C THR A 111 -5.01 3.74 -3.74
N VAL A 112 -4.92 2.66 -4.52
CA VAL A 112 -4.37 1.37 -4.06
C VAL A 112 -2.94 1.12 -4.53
N GLY A 113 -2.45 1.87 -5.54
CA GLY A 113 -1.15 1.56 -6.14
C GLY A 113 -0.25 2.76 -6.44
N VAL A 114 -0.72 4.01 -6.31
CA VAL A 114 0.13 5.18 -6.60
C VAL A 114 1.04 5.47 -5.41
N ARG A 115 2.34 5.29 -5.62
CA ARG A 115 3.36 5.44 -4.56
C ARG A 115 4.00 6.83 -4.50
N THR A 116 3.83 7.68 -5.52
CA THR A 116 4.46 9.01 -5.62
C THR A 116 4.21 9.87 -4.39
N GLU A 117 5.28 10.27 -3.72
CA GLU A 117 5.26 11.02 -2.45
C GLU A 117 4.55 12.37 -2.59
N SER A 118 4.81 13.08 -3.71
CA SER A 118 4.25 14.40 -3.99
C SER A 118 2.71 14.43 -4.03
N LEU A 119 2.05 13.29 -4.25
CA LEU A 119 0.59 13.19 -4.31
C LEU A 119 -0.06 13.66 -3.01
N THR A 120 0.50 13.27 -1.87
CA THR A 120 0.01 13.60 -0.53
C THR A 120 0.81 14.71 0.14
N ASP A 121 2.12 14.82 -0.10
CA ASP A 121 2.95 15.91 0.46
C ASP A 121 2.50 17.29 0.02
N ARG A 122 1.92 17.40 -1.17
CA ARG A 122 1.35 18.66 -1.67
C ARG A 122 -0.10 18.91 -1.25
N ARG A 123 -0.70 18.05 -0.39
CA ARG A 123 -2.11 18.15 0.00
C ARG A 123 -2.49 19.52 0.54
N ALA A 124 -1.67 20.12 1.39
CA ALA A 124 -1.91 21.47 1.93
C ALA A 124 -2.02 22.54 0.83
N LYS A 125 -1.33 22.34 -0.30
CA LYS A 125 -1.29 23.25 -1.45
C LYS A 125 -2.40 22.96 -2.46
N THR A 126 -2.65 21.66 -2.74
CA THR A 126 -3.61 21.22 -3.76
C THR A 126 -5.03 21.15 -3.20
N GLY A 127 -5.19 20.83 -1.93
CA GLY A 127 -6.46 20.50 -1.30
C GLY A 127 -7.08 19.21 -1.84
N TRP A 128 -6.30 18.33 -2.45
CA TRP A 128 -6.80 17.09 -3.02
C TRP A 128 -7.26 16.12 -1.93
N PRO A 129 -8.52 15.65 -1.95
CA PRO A 129 -9.03 14.67 -1.01
C PRO A 129 -8.61 13.26 -1.43
N VAL A 130 -7.31 12.98 -1.44
CA VAL A 130 -6.73 11.70 -1.83
C VAL A 130 -6.21 10.97 -0.60
N TYR A 131 -6.46 9.66 -0.55
CA TYR A 131 -6.04 8.74 0.51
C TYR A 131 -5.31 7.58 -0.12
N ARG A 132 -4.16 7.22 0.42
CA ARG A 132 -3.30 6.18 -0.13
C ARG A 132 -3.36 4.93 0.74
N LEU A 133 -3.91 3.86 0.21
CA LEU A 133 -3.93 2.55 0.88
C LEU A 133 -2.64 1.77 0.64
N GLY A 134 -1.98 1.97 -0.50
CA GLY A 134 -0.66 1.41 -0.78
C GLY A 134 0.46 2.15 -0.04
N PRO A 135 1.66 1.57 0.02
CA PRO A 135 2.81 2.23 0.63
C PRO A 135 3.25 3.46 -0.18
N ARG A 136 3.91 4.40 0.49
CA ARG A 136 4.62 5.51 -0.15
C ARG A 136 5.89 5.01 -0.85
N GLY A 137 6.40 5.78 -1.82
CA GLY A 137 7.66 5.46 -2.49
C GLY A 137 8.88 5.45 -1.57
N ASP A 138 8.83 6.23 -0.48
CA ASP A 138 9.91 6.32 0.51
C ASP A 138 9.76 5.36 1.70
N ASP A 139 8.64 4.64 1.84
CA ASP A 139 8.37 3.73 2.96
C ASP A 139 9.41 2.62 3.06
N GLU A 140 9.82 2.04 1.93
CA GLU A 140 10.81 0.97 1.91
C GLU A 140 12.15 1.44 2.49
N ARG A 141 12.74 2.49 1.90
CA ARG A 141 14.06 2.98 2.34
C ARG A 141 14.05 3.46 3.79
N ASN A 142 12.94 4.10 4.23
CA ASN A 142 12.78 4.54 5.61
C ASN A 142 12.65 3.36 6.58
N THR A 143 11.93 2.31 6.20
CA THR A 143 11.79 1.11 7.03
C THR A 143 13.09 0.30 7.06
N VAL A 144 13.78 0.14 5.92
CA VAL A 144 15.13 -0.47 5.89
C VAL A 144 16.05 0.25 6.85
N ALA A 145 16.10 1.58 6.77
CA ALA A 145 16.96 2.39 7.62
C ALA A 145 16.62 2.23 9.10
N SER A 146 15.35 2.38 9.49
CA SER A 146 14.94 2.29 10.90
C SER A 146 15.06 0.88 11.46
N ALA A 147 14.65 -0.14 10.69
CA ALA A 147 14.68 -1.53 11.16
C ALA A 147 16.12 -2.05 11.32
N LEU A 148 16.99 -1.80 10.31
CA LEU A 148 18.36 -2.34 10.37
C LEU A 148 19.24 -1.59 11.36
N THR A 149 19.08 -0.27 11.54
CA THR A 149 19.79 0.44 12.60
C THR A 149 19.39 -0.04 13.99
N HIS A 150 18.13 -0.43 14.18
CA HIS A 150 17.68 -1.03 15.44
C HIS A 150 18.21 -2.46 15.63
N LEU A 151 18.08 -3.32 14.61
CA LEU A 151 18.49 -4.73 14.68
C LEU A 151 20.01 -4.89 14.80
N TRP A 152 20.79 -4.01 14.17
CA TRP A 152 22.24 -4.12 14.04
C TRP A 152 23.04 -3.17 14.94
N GLN A 153 22.40 -2.59 15.95
CA GLN A 153 23.04 -1.64 16.86
C GLN A 153 24.32 -2.20 17.56
N ASN A 154 24.44 -3.52 17.70
CA ASN A 154 25.57 -4.19 18.31
C ASN A 154 26.34 -5.10 17.32
N GLU A 155 26.05 -4.99 16.02
CA GLU A 155 26.62 -5.85 14.99
C GLU A 155 27.69 -5.12 14.17
N LEU A 156 28.63 -5.87 13.65
CA LEU A 156 29.60 -5.37 12.67
C LEU A 156 28.95 -5.43 11.27
N PHE A 157 28.32 -4.35 10.85
CA PHE A 157 27.58 -4.33 9.60
C PHE A 157 28.28 -3.55 8.48
N ALA A 158 27.98 -3.95 7.25
CA ALA A 158 28.39 -3.28 6.03
C ALA A 158 27.18 -2.86 5.20
N ILE A 159 27.38 -1.86 4.34
CA ILE A 159 26.37 -1.36 3.40
C ILE A 159 26.98 -1.40 2.01
N ILE A 160 26.34 -2.12 1.08
CA ILE A 160 26.75 -2.18 -0.32
C ILE A 160 25.56 -1.95 -1.23
N ASP A 161 25.80 -1.43 -2.45
CA ASP A 161 24.79 -1.21 -3.48
C ASP A 161 25.27 -1.68 -4.86
N ASP A 162 24.35 -1.88 -5.79
CA ASP A 162 24.63 -2.34 -7.16
C ASP A 162 24.87 -1.19 -8.15
N GLY A 163 24.91 0.05 -7.66
CA GLY A 163 25.10 1.25 -8.48
C GLY A 163 23.87 1.75 -9.20
N THR A 164 22.71 1.05 -9.12
CA THR A 164 21.43 1.55 -9.64
C THR A 164 20.89 2.69 -8.77
N ILE A 165 19.94 3.47 -9.30
CA ILE A 165 19.27 4.51 -8.53
C ILE A 165 18.60 3.90 -7.29
N TYR A 166 17.84 2.81 -7.47
CA TYR A 166 17.18 2.10 -6.39
C TYR A 166 18.14 1.63 -5.30
N GLY A 167 19.19 0.88 -5.68
CA GLY A 167 20.16 0.33 -4.72
C GLY A 167 20.88 1.43 -3.92
N ARG A 168 21.28 2.52 -4.60
CA ARG A 168 21.94 3.68 -3.98
C ARG A 168 21.03 4.43 -3.02
N GLU A 169 19.78 4.71 -3.41
CA GLU A 169 18.85 5.48 -2.55
C GLU A 169 18.60 4.77 -1.23
N ILE A 170 18.39 3.45 -1.23
CA ILE A 170 18.18 2.69 0.01
C ILE A 170 19.47 2.62 0.83
N ALA A 171 20.60 2.30 0.21
CA ALA A 171 21.89 2.21 0.89
C ALA A 171 22.29 3.54 1.53
N GLU A 172 22.09 4.66 0.83
CA GLU A 172 22.40 6.00 1.33
C GLU A 172 21.48 6.42 2.47
N THR A 173 20.18 6.08 2.40
CA THR A 173 19.23 6.34 3.48
C THR A 173 19.60 5.55 4.74
N LEU A 174 19.98 4.28 4.59
CA LEU A 174 20.47 3.47 5.71
C LEU A 174 21.78 4.04 6.29
N ARG A 175 22.71 4.46 5.44
CA ARG A 175 23.98 5.07 5.87
C ARG A 175 23.74 6.35 6.69
N ALA A 176 22.86 7.23 6.20
CA ALA A 176 22.50 8.46 6.90
C ALA A 176 21.83 8.17 8.27
N ALA A 177 20.92 7.19 8.32
CA ALA A 177 20.27 6.80 9.57
C ALA A 177 21.27 6.16 10.56
N ALA A 178 22.19 5.35 10.08
CA ALA A 178 23.27 4.79 10.92
C ALA A 178 24.14 5.89 11.52
N GLU A 179 24.54 6.90 10.73
CA GLU A 179 25.30 8.05 11.22
C GLU A 179 24.53 8.84 12.29
N GLN A 180 23.23 9.09 12.08
CA GLN A 180 22.38 9.74 13.08
C GLN A 180 22.24 8.94 14.38
N ALA A 181 22.28 7.61 14.29
CA ALA A 181 22.26 6.70 15.44
C ALA A 181 23.66 6.48 16.06
N ALA A 182 24.68 7.20 15.60
CA ALA A 182 26.09 7.02 15.98
C ALA A 182 26.63 5.59 15.71
N LEU A 183 26.04 4.88 14.75
CA LEU A 183 26.50 3.58 14.25
C LEU A 183 27.44 3.79 13.07
N LYS A 184 28.49 2.99 12.98
CA LYS A 184 29.47 3.08 11.91
C LYS A 184 29.57 1.77 11.15
N PRO A 185 29.22 1.71 9.85
CA PRO A 185 29.45 0.53 9.06
C PRO A 185 30.96 0.24 8.95
N VAL A 186 31.34 -1.03 9.06
CA VAL A 186 32.73 -1.46 8.93
C VAL A 186 33.24 -1.46 7.48
N PHE A 187 32.30 -1.43 6.52
CA PHE A 187 32.60 -1.40 5.10
C PHE A 187 31.44 -0.77 4.31
N VAL A 188 31.76 0.05 3.30
CA VAL A 188 30.80 0.63 2.37
C VAL A 188 31.42 0.58 0.98
N ASP A 189 30.69 0.04 -0.01
CA ASP A 189 31.17 -0.05 -1.39
C ASP A 189 30.01 -0.27 -2.38
N THR A 190 30.31 -0.14 -3.66
CA THR A 190 29.40 -0.54 -4.76
C THR A 190 29.91 -1.85 -5.37
N PHE A 191 29.03 -2.83 -5.53
CA PHE A 191 29.35 -4.07 -6.22
C PHE A 191 28.93 -4.05 -7.68
N ARG A 192 29.57 -4.88 -8.50
CA ARG A 192 29.13 -5.08 -9.88
C ARG A 192 28.03 -6.13 -9.92
N PRO A 193 26.82 -5.78 -10.38
CA PRO A 193 25.72 -6.73 -10.45
C PRO A 193 25.85 -7.74 -11.59
N GLN A 194 25.00 -8.76 -11.58
CA GLN A 194 24.84 -9.77 -12.62
C GLN A 194 26.14 -10.55 -12.93
N LEU A 195 26.92 -10.83 -11.94
CA LEU A 195 28.08 -11.71 -12.04
C LEU A 195 27.74 -13.13 -11.57
N ASP A 196 28.36 -14.13 -12.19
CA ASP A 196 28.21 -15.54 -11.79
C ASP A 196 28.71 -15.82 -10.38
N ASN A 197 29.56 -14.96 -9.83
CA ASN A 197 30.03 -15.00 -8.46
C ASN A 197 30.44 -13.63 -7.93
N GLN A 198 30.41 -13.49 -6.61
CA GLN A 198 30.80 -12.28 -5.86
C GLN A 198 31.93 -12.56 -4.85
N ILE A 199 32.76 -13.60 -5.10
CA ILE A 199 33.83 -14.04 -4.21
C ILE A 199 34.77 -12.90 -3.80
N GLY A 200 35.12 -12.00 -4.74
CA GLY A 200 35.96 -10.84 -4.47
C GLY A 200 35.31 -9.84 -3.48
N MET A 201 34.00 -9.59 -3.59
CA MET A 201 33.27 -8.75 -2.64
C MET A 201 33.20 -9.43 -1.27
N ILE A 202 32.81 -10.70 -1.24
CA ILE A 202 32.75 -11.46 0.03
C ILE A 202 34.09 -11.50 0.74
N GLY A 203 35.23 -11.66 0.01
CA GLY A 203 36.55 -11.59 0.58
C GLY A 203 36.88 -10.24 1.24
N ARG A 204 36.44 -9.12 0.65
CA ARG A 204 36.61 -7.78 1.24
C ARG A 204 35.72 -7.58 2.47
N LEU A 205 34.47 -8.01 2.44
CA LEU A 205 33.53 -7.95 3.57
C LEU A 205 34.07 -8.79 4.76
N LYS A 206 34.52 -10.01 4.50
CA LYS A 206 35.10 -10.89 5.52
C LYS A 206 36.34 -10.26 6.14
N LYS A 207 37.24 -9.67 5.32
CA LYS A 207 38.44 -8.96 5.79
C LYS A 207 38.09 -7.73 6.65
N ALA A 208 37.00 -7.04 6.34
CA ALA A 208 36.51 -5.92 7.14
C ALA A 208 35.82 -6.36 8.45
N GLY A 209 35.58 -7.66 8.64
CA GLY A 209 34.93 -8.22 9.81
C GLY A 209 33.43 -8.09 9.81
N ALA A 210 32.81 -7.84 8.65
CA ALA A 210 31.36 -7.70 8.57
C ALA A 210 30.64 -9.02 8.91
N THR A 211 29.70 -8.96 9.85
CA THR A 211 28.81 -10.07 10.22
C THR A 211 27.43 -9.92 9.58
N HIS A 212 27.04 -8.69 9.28
CA HIS A 212 25.77 -8.33 8.65
C HIS A 212 26.02 -7.41 7.46
N VAL A 213 25.29 -7.60 6.37
CA VAL A 213 25.47 -6.81 5.13
C VAL A 213 24.11 -6.43 4.56
N PHE A 214 23.84 -5.14 4.47
CA PHE A 214 22.78 -4.66 3.62
C PHE A 214 23.29 -4.55 2.18
N ALA A 215 22.58 -5.17 1.23
CA ALA A 215 22.86 -5.07 -0.19
C ALA A 215 21.65 -4.44 -0.91
N GLY A 216 21.83 -3.21 -1.39
CA GLY A 216 20.86 -2.52 -2.25
C GLY A 216 21.02 -3.02 -3.68
N GLY A 217 20.12 -3.91 -4.12
CA GLY A 217 20.18 -4.51 -5.45
C GLY A 217 19.16 -5.62 -5.65
N ASP A 218 19.36 -6.42 -6.69
CA ASP A 218 18.47 -7.51 -7.05
C ASP A 218 18.65 -8.77 -6.21
N GLY A 219 17.56 -9.53 -6.04
CA GLY A 219 17.56 -10.76 -5.27
C GLY A 219 18.55 -11.81 -5.78
N GLY A 220 18.75 -11.92 -7.10
CA GLY A 220 19.70 -12.85 -7.70
C GLY A 220 21.14 -12.60 -7.26
N ASP A 221 21.57 -11.34 -7.23
CA ASP A 221 22.93 -10.97 -6.77
C ASP A 221 23.11 -11.27 -5.27
N ILE A 222 22.08 -11.01 -4.46
CA ILE A 222 22.10 -11.29 -3.02
C ILE A 222 22.15 -12.79 -2.73
N ALA A 223 21.43 -13.59 -3.50
CA ALA A 223 21.49 -15.05 -3.41
C ALA A 223 22.89 -15.59 -3.77
N ILE A 224 23.49 -15.06 -4.84
CA ILE A 224 24.88 -15.38 -5.23
C ILE A 224 25.86 -15.01 -4.12
N MET A 225 25.70 -13.82 -3.52
CA MET A 225 26.53 -13.41 -2.37
C MET A 225 26.36 -14.35 -1.18
N GLY A 226 25.14 -14.79 -0.89
CA GLY A 226 24.86 -15.74 0.18
C GLY A 226 25.54 -17.11 -0.04
N ARG A 227 25.48 -17.63 -1.28
CA ARG A 227 26.18 -18.85 -1.69
C ARG A 227 27.70 -18.71 -1.53
N ASP A 228 28.27 -17.62 -2.03
CA ASP A 228 29.70 -17.37 -2.01
C ASP A 228 30.21 -17.11 -0.58
N ALA A 229 29.42 -16.47 0.27
CA ALA A 229 29.71 -16.30 1.69
C ALA A 229 29.75 -17.64 2.44
N ALA A 230 28.82 -18.55 2.12
CA ALA A 230 28.85 -19.92 2.66
C ALA A 230 30.09 -20.68 2.20
N GLN A 231 30.44 -20.60 0.90
CA GLN A 231 31.63 -21.22 0.34
C GLN A 231 32.92 -20.73 1.02
N LEU A 232 33.03 -19.43 1.31
CA LEU A 232 34.16 -18.82 1.96
C LEU A 232 34.10 -18.90 3.51
N GLN A 233 33.07 -19.55 4.06
CA GLN A 233 32.82 -19.60 5.50
C GLN A 233 32.89 -18.20 6.15
N ALA A 234 32.25 -17.23 5.54
CA ALA A 234 32.31 -15.83 5.96
C ALA A 234 31.40 -15.50 7.16
N GLY A 235 30.37 -16.32 7.41
CA GLY A 235 29.41 -16.11 8.51
C GLY A 235 28.59 -14.82 8.40
N ILE A 236 28.29 -14.38 7.16
CA ILE A 236 27.60 -13.13 6.88
C ILE A 236 26.09 -13.38 6.74
N VAL A 237 25.28 -12.56 7.42
CA VAL A 237 23.84 -12.43 7.22
C VAL A 237 23.57 -11.28 6.25
N PHE A 238 22.85 -11.55 5.16
CA PHE A 238 22.47 -10.53 4.19
C PHE A 238 21.09 -9.97 4.50
N ALA A 239 20.89 -8.70 4.15
CA ALA A 239 19.59 -8.06 4.13
C ALA A 239 19.40 -7.28 2.81
N GLY A 240 18.17 -7.23 2.33
CA GLY A 240 17.77 -6.44 1.16
C GLY A 240 16.34 -5.91 1.28
N GLY A 241 15.92 -5.16 0.26
CA GLY A 241 14.59 -4.58 0.17
C GLY A 241 13.55 -5.53 -0.43
N GLU A 242 12.42 -4.95 -0.89
CA GLU A 242 11.29 -5.71 -1.45
C GLU A 242 11.63 -6.49 -2.73
N ASN A 243 12.72 -6.15 -3.41
CA ASN A 243 13.22 -6.89 -4.59
C ASN A 243 13.54 -8.36 -4.29
N LEU A 244 13.80 -8.71 -3.01
CA LEU A 244 14.01 -10.09 -2.59
C LEU A 244 12.74 -10.95 -2.68
N ARG A 245 11.58 -10.35 -2.90
CA ARG A 245 10.34 -11.07 -3.14
C ARG A 245 10.32 -11.77 -4.51
N THR A 246 11.03 -11.22 -5.48
CA THR A 246 11.22 -11.86 -6.78
C THR A 246 12.10 -13.10 -6.62
N PRO A 247 11.70 -14.25 -7.20
CA PRO A 247 12.54 -15.46 -7.15
C PRO A 247 13.97 -15.16 -7.63
N PRO A 248 15.00 -15.61 -6.89
CA PRO A 248 16.40 -15.21 -7.18
C PRO A 248 17.03 -15.96 -8.36
N GLY A 249 16.26 -16.80 -9.09
CA GLY A 249 16.74 -17.65 -10.15
C GLY A 249 17.24 -19.01 -9.63
N ASP A 250 18.33 -19.52 -10.22
CA ASP A 250 18.84 -20.89 -9.92
C ASP A 250 19.53 -21.01 -8.56
N VAL A 251 19.96 -19.89 -7.96
CA VAL A 251 20.65 -19.87 -6.66
C VAL A 251 19.65 -19.46 -5.59
N PRO A 252 19.31 -20.31 -4.62
CA PRO A 252 18.41 -19.96 -3.54
C PRO A 252 19.05 -18.94 -2.58
N TYR A 253 18.20 -18.18 -1.88
CA TYR A 253 18.69 -17.34 -0.78
C TYR A 253 19.34 -18.19 0.32
N ALA A 254 20.36 -17.64 0.97
CA ALA A 254 20.93 -18.25 2.17
C ALA A 254 19.93 -18.17 3.33
N VAL A 255 19.84 -19.26 4.12
CA VAL A 255 19.00 -19.26 5.34
C VAL A 255 19.46 -18.13 6.27
N GLY A 256 18.48 -17.37 6.78
CA GLY A 256 18.75 -16.21 7.62
C GLY A 256 18.78 -14.89 6.87
N THR A 257 18.76 -14.88 5.52
CA THR A 257 18.64 -13.63 4.74
C THR A 257 17.40 -12.84 5.17
N LEU A 258 17.57 -11.54 5.42
CA LEU A 258 16.50 -10.64 5.80
C LEU A 258 15.95 -9.91 4.58
N MET A 259 14.63 -9.78 4.52
CA MET A 259 13.93 -8.97 3.52
C MET A 259 13.07 -7.94 4.24
N ILE A 260 13.13 -6.69 3.78
CA ILE A 260 12.24 -5.63 4.23
C ILE A 260 11.24 -5.36 3.10
N ALA A 261 9.97 -5.73 3.33
CA ALA A 261 8.91 -5.66 2.32
C ALA A 261 7.53 -5.51 2.97
N PRO A 262 6.49 -5.10 2.22
CA PRO A 262 5.11 -5.28 2.68
C PRO A 262 4.79 -6.78 2.84
N PRO A 263 3.81 -7.18 3.63
CA PRO A 263 3.36 -8.58 3.67
C PRO A 263 2.78 -8.99 2.30
N GLU A 264 2.78 -10.28 2.01
CA GLU A 264 1.82 -10.80 1.04
C GLU A 264 0.44 -10.63 1.63
N TRP A 265 -0.42 -9.87 0.95
CA TRP A 265 -1.74 -9.56 1.52
C TRP A 265 -2.57 -10.80 1.82
N ALA A 266 -2.39 -11.87 1.03
CA ALA A 266 -3.04 -13.15 1.28
C ALA A 266 -2.63 -13.81 2.61
N ASP A 267 -1.40 -13.57 3.10
CA ASP A 267 -0.92 -14.16 4.37
C ASP A 267 -1.55 -13.48 5.61
N VAL A 268 -2.06 -12.27 5.44
CA VAL A 268 -2.62 -11.46 6.56
C VAL A 268 -4.12 -11.18 6.40
N ALA A 269 -4.71 -11.62 5.29
CA ALA A 269 -6.12 -11.34 4.98
C ALA A 269 -7.10 -12.17 5.82
N ASP A 270 -8.31 -11.63 6.01
CA ASP A 270 -9.41 -12.35 6.65
C ASP A 270 -9.70 -13.66 5.90
N PRO A 271 -9.65 -14.81 6.58
CA PRO A 271 -9.92 -16.12 5.95
C PRO A 271 -11.29 -16.23 5.26
N LYS A 272 -12.30 -15.48 5.73
CA LYS A 272 -13.62 -15.45 5.08
C LYS A 272 -13.56 -14.77 3.72
N VAL A 273 -12.77 -13.70 3.61
CA VAL A 273 -12.57 -13.00 2.35
C VAL A 273 -11.76 -13.87 1.39
N LEU A 274 -10.70 -14.54 1.87
CA LEU A 274 -9.95 -15.51 1.05
C LEU A 274 -10.84 -16.63 0.53
N ALA A 275 -11.74 -17.18 1.36
CA ALA A 275 -12.70 -18.19 0.92
C ALA A 275 -13.67 -17.65 -0.15
N ALA A 276 -14.04 -16.36 -0.09
CA ALA A 276 -14.88 -15.74 -1.12
C ALA A 276 -14.14 -15.59 -2.45
N PHE A 277 -12.86 -15.24 -2.42
CA PHE A 277 -11.98 -15.21 -3.60
C PHE A 277 -11.88 -16.60 -4.23
N ASP A 278 -11.60 -17.63 -3.41
CA ASP A 278 -11.49 -19.04 -3.86
C ASP A 278 -12.80 -19.54 -4.50
N ALA A 279 -13.94 -19.29 -3.88
CA ALA A 279 -15.26 -19.66 -4.43
C ALA A 279 -15.53 -19.07 -5.82
N ARG A 280 -14.93 -17.93 -6.16
CA ARG A 280 -15.01 -17.29 -7.48
C ARG A 280 -13.83 -17.62 -8.38
N LYS A 281 -12.87 -18.45 -7.91
CA LYS A 281 -11.62 -18.79 -8.61
C LYS A 281 -10.81 -17.54 -8.99
N ILE A 282 -10.81 -16.53 -8.11
CA ILE A 282 -10.02 -15.32 -8.23
C ILE A 282 -8.79 -15.49 -7.37
N VAL A 283 -7.59 -15.27 -7.93
CA VAL A 283 -6.35 -15.30 -7.17
C VAL A 283 -6.25 -13.98 -6.37
N PRO A 284 -6.12 -14.03 -5.03
CA PRO A 284 -6.07 -12.83 -4.19
C PRO A 284 -4.66 -12.22 -4.15
N ASP A 285 -4.06 -11.97 -5.32
CA ASP A 285 -2.72 -11.42 -5.46
C ASP A 285 -2.70 -9.93 -5.84
N GLY A 286 -1.53 -9.33 -5.77
CA GLY A 286 -1.27 -7.96 -6.18
C GLY A 286 -2.24 -6.95 -5.57
N TYR A 287 -3.03 -6.28 -6.42
CA TYR A 287 -3.98 -5.24 -6.01
C TYR A 287 -5.38 -5.75 -5.67
N ALA A 288 -5.66 -7.05 -5.76
CA ALA A 288 -7.01 -7.58 -5.55
C ALA A 288 -7.50 -7.37 -4.11
N LEU A 289 -6.72 -7.77 -3.11
CA LEU A 289 -7.08 -7.56 -1.70
C LEU A 289 -7.04 -6.10 -1.25
N PRO A 290 -6.05 -5.26 -1.61
CA PRO A 290 -6.10 -3.83 -1.37
C PRO A 290 -7.33 -3.13 -1.98
N ALA A 291 -7.74 -3.53 -3.19
CA ALA A 291 -8.93 -2.98 -3.83
C ALA A 291 -10.23 -3.41 -3.12
N TYR A 292 -10.29 -4.65 -2.64
CA TYR A 292 -11.37 -5.12 -1.78
C TYR A 292 -11.47 -4.26 -0.51
N ALA A 293 -10.36 -4.07 0.21
CA ALA A 293 -10.30 -3.26 1.41
C ALA A 293 -10.67 -1.78 1.16
N ALA A 294 -10.31 -1.22 0.02
CA ALA A 294 -10.69 0.15 -0.35
C ALA A 294 -12.22 0.34 -0.43
N VAL A 295 -12.95 -0.69 -0.91
CA VAL A 295 -14.43 -0.67 -0.94
C VAL A 295 -15.01 -0.80 0.48
N GLU A 296 -14.41 -1.63 1.35
CA GLU A 296 -14.82 -1.72 2.76
C GLU A 296 -14.64 -0.38 3.48
N ILE A 297 -13.49 0.29 3.26
CA ILE A 297 -13.23 1.63 3.80
C ILE A 297 -14.25 2.64 3.26
N ALA A 298 -14.54 2.62 1.96
CA ALA A 298 -15.53 3.51 1.34
C ALA A 298 -16.90 3.35 1.99
N LYS A 299 -17.35 2.11 2.26
CA LYS A 299 -18.62 1.83 2.94
C LYS A 299 -18.62 2.35 4.38
N ALA A 300 -17.58 2.02 5.14
CA ALA A 300 -17.49 2.44 6.53
C ALA A 300 -17.43 3.98 6.67
N ALA A 301 -16.65 4.64 5.80
CA ALA A 301 -16.56 6.09 5.77
C ALA A 301 -17.87 6.76 5.35
N SER A 302 -18.65 6.17 4.41
CA SER A 302 -19.98 6.65 4.05
C SER A 302 -20.92 6.62 5.25
N SER A 303 -20.97 5.50 5.98
CA SER A 303 -21.80 5.36 7.19
C SER A 303 -21.38 6.36 8.29
N LEU A 304 -20.08 6.61 8.45
CA LEU A 304 -19.58 7.62 9.38
C LEU A 304 -19.96 9.05 8.94
N SER A 305 -19.87 9.34 7.64
CA SER A 305 -20.27 10.61 7.05
C SER A 305 -21.77 10.89 7.29
N GLU A 306 -22.62 9.93 7.02
CA GLU A 306 -24.06 10.02 7.24
C GLU A 306 -24.42 10.23 8.73
N SER A 307 -23.83 9.45 9.62
CA SER A 307 -24.12 9.53 11.07
C SER A 307 -23.58 10.79 11.74
N SER A 308 -22.45 11.32 11.26
CA SER A 308 -21.80 12.50 11.83
C SER A 308 -22.17 13.82 11.14
N GLY A 309 -22.77 13.77 9.95
CA GLY A 309 -23.04 14.93 9.09
C GLY A 309 -21.78 15.58 8.51
N LYS A 310 -20.62 14.92 8.61
CA LYS A 310 -19.36 15.42 8.06
C LYS A 310 -19.18 15.01 6.60
N PRO A 311 -18.47 15.80 5.79
CA PRO A 311 -18.10 15.41 4.45
C PRO A 311 -17.36 14.06 4.43
N LEU A 312 -17.58 13.23 3.42
CA LEU A 312 -16.98 11.91 3.29
C LEU A 312 -15.43 11.95 3.34
N ALA A 313 -14.83 12.99 2.76
CA ALA A 313 -13.38 13.19 2.84
C ALA A 313 -12.88 13.38 4.30
N GLU A 314 -13.65 14.03 5.17
CA GLU A 314 -13.29 14.18 6.58
C GLU A 314 -13.49 12.88 7.36
N ALA A 315 -14.50 12.07 7.00
CA ALA A 315 -14.76 10.78 7.61
C ALA A 315 -13.65 9.74 7.33
N LEU A 316 -12.81 9.97 6.31
CA LEU A 316 -11.65 9.12 6.00
C LEU A 316 -10.42 9.43 6.86
N THR A 317 -10.31 10.64 7.43
CA THR A 317 -9.08 11.08 8.12
C THR A 317 -9.10 10.69 9.59
N GLY A 318 -8.02 10.04 10.06
CA GLY A 318 -7.81 9.77 11.49
C GLY A 318 -8.73 8.72 12.11
N GLN A 319 -9.53 8.01 11.32
CA GLN A 319 -10.39 6.92 11.77
C GLN A 319 -9.72 5.56 11.57
N ASP A 320 -10.07 4.61 12.42
CA ASP A 320 -9.63 3.22 12.30
C ASP A 320 -10.68 2.43 11.51
N PHE A 321 -10.28 1.83 10.40
CA PHE A 321 -11.10 0.98 9.57
C PHE A 321 -10.67 -0.48 9.72
N THR A 322 -11.59 -1.35 10.08
CA THR A 322 -11.38 -2.80 10.02
C THR A 322 -11.60 -3.26 8.60
N THR A 323 -10.59 -3.87 8.00
CA THR A 323 -10.63 -4.32 6.61
C THR A 323 -10.17 -5.77 6.46
N ALA A 324 -10.41 -6.34 5.29
CA ALA A 324 -9.92 -7.66 4.92
C ALA A 324 -8.40 -7.84 5.06
N ILE A 325 -7.62 -6.76 4.96
CA ILE A 325 -6.15 -6.78 5.08
C ILE A 325 -5.64 -6.25 6.42
N GLY A 326 -6.52 -6.22 7.43
CA GLY A 326 -6.22 -5.72 8.77
C GLY A 326 -6.71 -4.29 9.02
N PRO A 327 -6.33 -3.69 10.15
CA PRO A 327 -6.73 -2.33 10.52
C PRO A 327 -6.00 -1.30 9.66
N ILE A 328 -6.74 -0.35 9.11
CA ILE A 328 -6.24 0.75 8.29
C ILE A 328 -6.61 2.09 8.92
N ARG A 329 -5.67 3.00 8.96
CA ARG A 329 -5.87 4.38 9.40
C ARG A 329 -5.09 5.32 8.51
N PHE A 330 -5.73 6.38 8.05
CA PHE A 330 -5.07 7.44 7.28
C PHE A 330 -4.68 8.60 8.19
N ASP A 331 -3.50 9.15 7.96
CA ASP A 331 -3.01 10.35 8.63
C ASP A 331 -3.64 11.65 8.05
N ALA A 332 -3.20 12.81 8.54
CA ALA A 332 -3.68 14.09 8.08
C ALA A 332 -3.31 14.42 6.61
N LYS A 333 -2.27 13.79 6.07
CA LYS A 333 -1.89 13.92 4.66
C LYS A 333 -2.69 13.00 3.75
N GLY A 334 -3.30 11.94 4.30
CA GLY A 334 -4.00 10.91 3.58
C GLY A 334 -3.13 9.68 3.27
N ASP A 335 -1.96 9.55 3.88
CA ASP A 335 -1.13 8.35 3.82
C ASP A 335 -1.51 7.38 4.95
N LEU A 336 -1.06 6.12 4.84
CA LEU A 336 -1.18 5.18 5.94
C LEU A 336 -0.45 5.73 7.18
N SER A 337 -1.12 5.70 8.35
CA SER A 337 -0.52 6.14 9.60
C SER A 337 0.63 5.24 10.08
N GLN A 338 0.70 4.03 9.55
CA GLN A 338 1.76 3.06 9.79
C GLN A 338 2.19 2.45 8.46
N SER A 339 3.50 2.42 8.21
CA SER A 339 4.05 1.73 7.04
C SER A 339 3.68 0.24 7.08
N PRO A 340 3.26 -0.36 5.97
CA PRO A 340 2.99 -1.78 5.90
C PRO A 340 4.26 -2.64 5.86
N TYR A 341 5.43 -2.03 5.63
CA TYR A 341 6.68 -2.77 5.57
C TYR A 341 7.02 -3.47 6.88
N ARG A 342 7.55 -4.68 6.78
CA ARG A 342 7.96 -5.56 7.87
C ARG A 342 9.29 -6.20 7.55
N VAL A 343 9.97 -6.71 8.58
CA VAL A 343 11.16 -7.53 8.40
C VAL A 343 10.75 -9.00 8.31
N PHE A 344 11.25 -9.66 7.30
CA PHE A 344 11.08 -11.09 7.08
C PHE A 344 12.45 -11.77 7.12
N ARG A 345 12.48 -13.05 7.50
CA ARG A 345 13.69 -13.89 7.47
C ARG A 345 13.45 -15.11 6.60
N PHE A 346 14.37 -15.40 5.71
CA PHE A 346 14.32 -16.61 4.90
C PHE A 346 14.63 -17.84 5.76
N ASP A 347 13.70 -18.77 5.84
CA ASP A 347 13.79 -19.98 6.67
C ASP A 347 14.39 -21.21 5.92
N GLY A 348 14.70 -21.03 4.64
CA GLY A 348 15.16 -22.08 3.71
C GLY A 348 14.10 -22.47 2.68
N THR A 349 12.84 -22.02 2.87
CA THR A 349 11.73 -22.30 1.97
C THR A 349 11.03 -21.00 1.56
N ARG A 350 10.78 -20.10 2.51
CA ARG A 350 10.08 -18.83 2.31
C ARG A 350 10.60 -17.75 3.25
N PHE A 351 10.22 -16.52 2.96
CA PHE A 351 10.37 -15.42 3.88
C PHE A 351 9.24 -15.41 4.90
N ALA A 352 9.54 -15.72 6.14
CA ALA A 352 8.61 -15.67 7.28
C ALA A 352 8.78 -14.36 8.06
N PRO A 353 7.70 -13.77 8.62
CA PRO A 353 7.80 -12.57 9.43
C PRO A 353 8.81 -12.77 10.58
N LEU A 354 9.67 -11.77 10.79
CA LEU A 354 10.54 -11.75 11.96
C LEU A 354 9.72 -11.26 13.15
N GLU A 355 9.44 -12.15 14.11
CA GLU A 355 8.74 -11.78 15.33
C GLU A 355 9.56 -10.73 16.09
N SER A 356 8.92 -9.60 16.43
CA SER A 356 9.50 -8.62 17.35
C SER A 356 9.47 -9.21 18.77
N ASN A 357 10.65 -9.46 19.32
CA ASN A 357 10.80 -9.81 20.73
C ASN A 357 10.47 -8.61 21.64
#